data_a4e00939d7363216fd3ee9cf2b846a0a
#
_entry.id   a4e00939d7363216fd3ee9cf2b846a0a
#
_cell.length_a   1.000
_cell.length_b   1.000
_cell.length_c   1.000
_cell.angle_alpha   90.00
_cell.angle_beta   90.00
_cell.angle_gamma   90.00
#
_symmetry.space_group_name_H-M   'P 1'
#
loop_
_entity.id
_entity.type
_entity.pdbx_description
1 polymer ?
#
loop_
_entity_poly.entity_id
_entity_poly.type
_entity_poly.pdbx_seq_one_letter_code
_entity_poly.pdbx_strand_id
1 'polypeptide(L)'
;MKVRLFIFGVLVGVGMVVSAGQCLAAKPAKKFDALATTALETMKRKAAELNIQGVAVVSYAEGDTIEGWTSKMAVVGHMTDLKASANGNNLLGIAYAKSAEMASTLQDSGTAKRLPMTGEFGWQGGVIAKVKTGYVIVAFSGGKSEDDVQVSKAGLEILKSAF
;
A
#
# COMPACT_ATOMS: atom_id res chain seq x y z
N MET A 1 -45.89 -68.73 22.84
CA MET A 1 -45.94 -67.46 22.09
C MET A 1 -44.66 -66.68 22.38
N LYS A 2 -43.69 -66.71 21.45
CA LYS A 2 -42.38 -66.05 21.65
C LYS A 2 -42.37 -64.73 20.89
N VAL A 3 -42.25 -63.57 21.63
CA VAL A 3 -42.15 -62.25 21.05
C VAL A 3 -40.69 -62.02 20.80
N ARG A 4 -40.30 -61.76 19.52
CA ARG A 4 -38.98 -61.35 19.13
C ARG A 4 -38.91 -59.76 19.07
N LEU A 5 -38.09 -59.19 19.92
CA LEU A 5 -37.82 -57.77 19.93
C LEU A 5 -36.72 -57.50 18.91
N PHE A 6 -37.05 -56.72 17.87
CA PHE A 6 -36.06 -56.21 16.90
C PHE A 6 -35.54 -54.80 17.41
N ILE A 7 -34.27 -54.73 17.72
CA ILE A 7 -33.62 -53.46 18.04
C ILE A 7 -33.05 -52.92 16.73
N PHE A 8 -33.63 -51.80 16.25
CA PHE A 8 -33.06 -51.02 15.15
C PHE A 8 -31.99 -50.10 15.72
N GLY A 9 -30.72 -50.37 15.42
CA GLY A 9 -29.62 -49.48 15.69
C GLY A 9 -29.55 -48.37 14.62
N VAL A 10 -29.81 -47.13 15.01
CA VAL A 10 -29.58 -45.95 14.16
C VAL A 10 -28.12 -45.55 14.30
N LEU A 11 -27.34 -45.78 13.25
CA LEU A 11 -25.97 -45.31 13.15
C LEU A 11 -26.00 -43.81 12.70
N VAL A 12 -25.84 -42.89 13.63
CA VAL A 12 -25.67 -41.46 13.31
C VAL A 12 -24.22 -41.25 12.90
N GLY A 13 -23.98 -41.20 11.59
CA GLY A 13 -22.72 -40.82 11.04
C GLY A 13 -22.51 -39.29 11.20
N VAL A 14 -21.66 -38.87 12.15
CA VAL A 14 -21.20 -37.49 12.24
C VAL A 14 -20.18 -37.25 11.11
N GLY A 15 -20.66 -36.70 9.99
CA GLY A 15 -19.83 -36.24 8.91
C GLY A 15 -19.07 -34.97 9.38
N MET A 16 -17.78 -35.10 9.67
CA MET A 16 -16.89 -33.94 9.82
C MET A 16 -16.78 -33.25 8.48
N VAL A 17 -17.49 -32.14 8.29
CA VAL A 17 -17.20 -31.19 7.19
C VAL A 17 -15.94 -30.46 7.55
N VAL A 18 -14.79 -30.96 7.08
CA VAL A 18 -13.56 -30.20 7.11
C VAL A 18 -13.69 -29.09 6.06
N SER A 19 -14.12 -27.93 6.50
CA SER A 19 -14.05 -26.70 5.70
C SER A 19 -12.57 -26.43 5.40
N ALA A 20 -12.14 -26.76 4.19
CA ALA A 20 -10.86 -26.32 3.66
C ALA A 20 -10.93 -24.82 3.43
N GLY A 21 -10.78 -24.06 4.49
CA GLY A 21 -10.51 -22.62 4.44
C GLY A 21 -9.18 -22.45 3.71
N GLN A 22 -9.22 -22.26 2.41
CA GLN A 22 -8.04 -21.97 1.61
C GLN A 22 -7.51 -20.62 2.04
N CYS A 23 -6.40 -20.63 2.74
CA CYS A 23 -5.57 -19.46 3.02
C CYS A 23 -4.90 -18.99 1.70
N LEU A 24 -5.68 -18.40 0.79
CA LEU A 24 -5.21 -17.85 -0.49
C LEU A 24 -4.64 -16.41 -0.33
N ALA A 25 -4.80 -15.81 0.86
CA ALA A 25 -4.38 -14.42 1.11
C ALA A 25 -2.86 -14.21 1.25
N ALA A 26 -2.04 -15.26 1.31
CA ALA A 26 -0.61 -15.11 1.56
C ALA A 26 0.24 -14.80 0.31
N LYS A 27 -0.25 -15.01 -0.90
CA LYS A 27 0.54 -14.87 -2.13
C LYS A 27 0.79 -13.42 -2.57
N PRO A 28 -0.21 -12.51 -2.64
CA PRO A 28 0.01 -11.13 -3.04
C PRO A 28 0.86 -10.35 -2.05
N ALA A 29 0.63 -10.50 -0.75
CA ALA A 29 1.38 -9.80 0.29
C ALA A 29 2.88 -10.18 0.31
N LYS A 30 3.22 -11.47 0.17
CA LYS A 30 4.63 -11.91 0.07
C LYS A 30 5.31 -11.36 -1.18
N LYS A 31 4.61 -11.31 -2.30
CA LYS A 31 5.11 -10.72 -3.55
C LYS A 31 5.35 -9.24 -3.38
N PHE A 32 4.40 -8.51 -2.77
CA PHE A 32 4.57 -7.09 -2.47
C PHE A 32 5.77 -6.82 -1.59
N ASP A 33 6.00 -7.61 -0.54
CA ASP A 33 7.11 -7.44 0.38
C ASP A 33 8.49 -7.43 -0.30
N ALA A 34 8.73 -8.35 -1.22
CA ALA A 34 9.99 -8.44 -1.96
C ALA A 34 10.13 -7.25 -2.93
N LEU A 35 9.08 -6.93 -3.67
CA LEU A 35 9.08 -5.85 -4.65
C LEU A 35 9.14 -4.46 -4.01
N ALA A 36 8.49 -4.27 -2.86
CA ALA A 36 8.54 -3.04 -2.10
C ALA A 36 9.97 -2.70 -1.67
N THR A 37 10.77 -3.71 -1.28
CA THR A 37 12.18 -3.49 -0.97
C THR A 37 12.94 -2.98 -2.20
N THR A 38 12.78 -3.61 -3.35
CA THR A 38 13.42 -3.19 -4.60
C THR A 38 12.96 -1.79 -5.04
N ALA A 39 11.66 -1.50 -4.92
CA ALA A 39 11.12 -0.18 -5.24
C ALA A 39 11.69 0.91 -4.34
N LEU A 40 11.73 0.68 -3.02
CA LEU A 40 12.29 1.62 -2.05
C LEU A 40 13.79 1.88 -2.29
N GLU A 41 14.58 0.85 -2.61
CA GLU A 41 16.00 1.03 -2.97
C GLU A 41 16.16 1.81 -4.29
N THR A 42 15.26 1.63 -5.26
CA THR A 42 15.26 2.41 -6.50
C THR A 42 14.90 3.87 -6.22
N MET A 43 13.91 4.13 -5.35
CA MET A 43 13.56 5.47 -4.90
C MET A 43 14.72 6.17 -4.18
N LYS A 44 15.43 5.46 -3.28
CA LYS A 44 16.63 6.00 -2.60
C LYS A 44 17.70 6.42 -3.59
N ARG A 45 18.01 5.57 -4.60
CA ARG A 45 18.97 5.92 -5.65
C ARG A 45 18.54 7.17 -6.42
N LYS A 46 17.24 7.22 -6.80
CA LYS A 46 16.69 8.38 -7.51
C LYS A 46 16.76 9.65 -6.69
N ALA A 47 16.46 9.60 -5.40
CA ALA A 47 16.60 10.73 -4.49
C ALA A 47 18.06 11.19 -4.36
N ALA A 48 19.02 10.24 -4.31
CA ALA A 48 20.45 10.57 -4.30
C ALA A 48 20.91 11.25 -5.62
N GLU A 49 20.43 10.77 -6.78
CA GLU A 49 20.71 11.42 -8.09
C GLU A 49 20.21 12.86 -8.13
N LEU A 50 19.06 13.14 -7.50
CA LEU A 50 18.47 14.47 -7.40
C LEU A 50 19.01 15.29 -6.22
N ASN A 51 19.91 14.72 -5.42
CA ASN A 51 20.47 15.31 -4.21
C ASN A 51 19.39 15.79 -3.22
N ILE A 52 18.33 15.00 -3.04
CA ILE A 52 17.25 15.28 -2.09
C ILE A 52 17.18 14.19 -1.01
N GLN A 53 16.68 14.59 0.16
CA GLN A 53 16.45 13.70 1.30
C GLN A 53 14.98 13.74 1.67
N GLY A 54 14.50 12.70 2.36
CA GLY A 54 13.09 12.63 2.74
C GLY A 54 12.60 11.22 3.07
N VAL A 55 11.33 10.97 2.82
CA VAL A 55 10.71 9.70 3.10
C VAL A 55 10.01 9.16 1.85
N ALA A 56 10.34 7.91 1.52
CA ALA A 56 9.69 7.10 0.50
C ALA A 56 8.65 6.18 1.13
N VAL A 57 7.46 6.11 0.54
CA VAL A 57 6.38 5.19 0.92
C VAL A 57 5.91 4.46 -0.33
N VAL A 58 5.75 3.14 -0.22
CA VAL A 58 5.14 2.30 -1.24
C VAL A 58 4.01 1.50 -0.62
N SER A 59 2.88 1.38 -1.32
CA SER A 59 1.70 0.67 -0.83
C SER A 59 1.04 -0.12 -1.94
N TYR A 60 0.40 -1.23 -1.57
CA TYR A 60 -0.42 -2.05 -2.45
C TYR A 60 -1.77 -2.31 -1.79
N ALA A 61 -2.83 -2.01 -2.50
CA ALA A 61 -4.22 -2.32 -2.15
C ALA A 61 -4.75 -3.34 -3.15
N GLU A 62 -5.26 -4.46 -2.66
CA GLU A 62 -5.85 -5.52 -3.47
C GLU A 62 -7.32 -5.21 -3.76
N GLY A 63 -7.79 -5.53 -4.98
CA GLY A 63 -9.18 -5.39 -5.38
C GLY A 63 -9.49 -4.14 -6.21
N ASP A 64 -10.78 -3.94 -6.47
CA ASP A 64 -11.27 -2.84 -7.32
C ASP A 64 -11.50 -1.53 -6.55
N THR A 65 -11.56 -1.60 -5.23
CA THR A 65 -11.69 -0.46 -4.30
C THR A 65 -10.54 -0.49 -3.30
N ILE A 66 -10.19 0.67 -2.74
CA ILE A 66 -9.15 0.78 -1.72
C ILE A 66 -9.81 0.84 -0.35
N GLU A 67 -9.99 -0.32 0.29
CA GLU A 67 -10.53 -0.44 1.65
C GLU A 67 -9.44 -0.69 2.71
N GLY A 68 -8.23 -0.99 2.24
CA GLY A 68 -7.04 -1.19 3.05
C GLY A 68 -5.83 -1.40 2.16
N TRP A 69 -4.65 -1.25 2.72
CA TRP A 69 -3.40 -1.53 2.00
C TRP A 69 -2.33 -2.12 2.90
N THR A 70 -1.37 -2.78 2.28
CA THR A 70 -0.06 -3.08 2.89
C THR A 70 0.93 -2.02 2.44
N SER A 71 1.74 -1.45 3.34
CA SER A 71 2.73 -0.45 3.00
C SER A 71 4.10 -0.75 3.59
N LYS A 72 5.15 -0.23 2.93
CA LYS A 72 6.50 -0.12 3.44
C LYS A 72 7.03 1.29 3.21
N MET A 73 7.97 1.70 4.04
CA MET A 73 8.62 3.00 3.93
C MET A 73 10.13 2.89 4.08
N ALA A 74 10.82 3.90 3.59
CA ALA A 74 12.24 4.07 3.83
C ALA A 74 12.58 5.54 4.04
N VAL A 75 13.48 5.80 4.98
CA VAL A 75 14.06 7.12 5.19
C VAL A 75 15.26 7.30 4.29
N VAL A 76 15.34 8.44 3.64
CA VAL A 76 16.48 8.90 2.83
C VAL A 76 17.06 10.12 3.52
N GLY A 77 18.10 9.93 4.30
CA GLY A 77 18.73 10.99 5.10
C GLY A 77 17.97 11.29 6.39
N HIS A 78 16.82 11.97 6.33
CA HIS A 78 16.07 12.38 7.51
C HIS A 78 14.54 12.22 7.33
N MET A 79 13.85 12.06 8.46
CA MET A 79 12.38 11.89 8.51
C MET A 79 11.65 13.20 8.76
N THR A 80 12.37 14.22 9.27
CA THR A 80 11.82 15.53 9.60
C THR A 80 12.71 16.62 9.01
N ASP A 81 12.12 17.64 8.45
CA ASP A 81 12.84 18.86 8.05
C ASP A 81 12.45 20.01 8.98
N LEU A 82 13.32 20.31 9.93
CA LEU A 82 13.09 21.35 10.93
C LEU A 82 13.25 22.77 10.38
N LYS A 83 13.73 22.93 9.13
CA LYS A 83 13.98 24.24 8.51
C LYS A 83 12.92 24.62 7.49
N ALA A 84 12.09 23.68 7.05
CA ALA A 84 11.12 23.87 5.98
C ALA A 84 9.93 24.77 6.34
N SER A 85 9.64 24.93 7.63
CA SER A 85 8.57 25.80 8.13
C SER A 85 8.85 26.22 9.59
N ALA A 86 8.04 27.13 10.14
CA ALA A 86 8.20 27.61 11.53
C ALA A 86 8.18 26.45 12.55
N ASN A 87 7.41 25.40 12.30
CA ASN A 87 7.27 24.23 13.18
C ASN A 87 8.02 23.00 12.63
N GLY A 88 8.73 23.12 11.51
CA GLY A 88 9.31 22.03 10.77
C GLY A 88 8.24 21.16 10.06
N ASN A 89 8.71 20.25 9.23
CA ASN A 89 7.86 19.31 8.48
C ASN A 89 8.13 17.87 8.93
N ASN A 90 7.07 17.11 9.22
CA ASN A 90 7.13 15.68 9.36
C ASN A 90 6.97 15.04 7.97
N LEU A 91 8.09 14.70 7.33
CA LEU A 91 8.11 14.18 5.97
C LEU A 91 7.43 12.82 5.85
N LEU A 92 7.48 12.00 6.90
CA LEU A 92 6.73 10.73 6.97
C LEU A 92 5.23 10.99 6.96
N GLY A 93 4.75 11.90 7.79
CA GLY A 93 3.33 12.28 7.83
C GLY A 93 2.85 12.83 6.49
N ILE A 94 3.66 13.67 5.83
CA ILE A 94 3.33 14.24 4.51
C ILE A 94 3.30 13.15 3.42
N ALA A 95 4.24 12.19 3.41
CA ALA A 95 4.25 11.10 2.44
C ALA A 95 3.00 10.21 2.59
N TYR A 96 2.58 9.91 3.82
CA TYR A 96 1.34 9.17 4.06
C TYR A 96 0.09 10.00 3.75
N ALA A 97 0.08 11.31 3.98
CA ALA A 97 -1.02 12.19 3.57
C ALA A 97 -1.20 12.21 2.04
N LYS A 98 -0.10 12.25 1.28
CA LYS A 98 -0.13 12.08 -0.18
C LYS A 98 -0.73 10.72 -0.56
N SER A 99 -0.36 9.64 0.14
CA SER A 99 -0.91 8.30 -0.10
C SER A 99 -2.40 8.23 0.20
N ALA A 100 -2.86 8.86 1.28
CA ALA A 100 -4.26 8.93 1.66
C ALA A 100 -5.10 9.71 0.64
N GLU A 101 -4.60 10.86 0.16
CA GLU A 101 -5.23 11.63 -0.91
C GLU A 101 -5.40 10.79 -2.18
N MET A 102 -4.35 10.08 -2.60
CA MET A 102 -4.40 9.20 -3.78
C MET A 102 -5.39 8.04 -3.62
N ALA A 103 -5.45 7.44 -2.44
CA ALA A 103 -6.39 6.37 -2.15
C ALA A 103 -7.85 6.85 -2.21
N SER A 104 -8.12 8.08 -1.78
CA SER A 104 -9.44 8.71 -1.77
C SER A 104 -9.88 9.22 -3.16
N THR A 105 -8.93 9.65 -3.99
CA THR A 105 -9.22 10.31 -5.27
C THR A 105 -8.99 9.43 -6.49
N LEU A 106 -8.20 8.36 -6.35
CA LEU A 106 -7.65 7.53 -7.42
C LEU A 106 -6.87 8.35 -8.47
N GLN A 107 -6.29 9.48 -8.04
CA GLN A 107 -5.48 10.38 -8.85
C GLN A 107 -4.14 10.62 -8.16
N ASP A 108 -3.13 11.05 -8.91
CA ASP A 108 -1.84 11.45 -8.35
C ASP A 108 -2.04 12.58 -7.34
N SER A 109 -1.25 12.59 -6.26
CA SER A 109 -1.41 13.59 -5.21
C SER A 109 -1.24 15.02 -5.74
N GLY A 110 -2.05 15.94 -5.24
CA GLY A 110 -2.05 17.35 -5.66
C GLY A 110 -2.61 17.59 -7.06
N THR A 111 -3.31 16.60 -7.67
CA THR A 111 -3.93 16.75 -9.00
C THR A 111 -5.46 16.67 -8.95
N ALA A 112 -6.03 16.36 -7.81
CA ALA A 112 -7.48 16.29 -7.65
C ALA A 112 -8.15 17.65 -7.89
N LYS A 113 -9.31 17.64 -8.57
CA LYS A 113 -10.08 18.86 -8.85
C LYS A 113 -10.78 19.45 -7.60
N ARG A 114 -10.80 18.73 -6.49
CA ARG A 114 -11.36 19.20 -5.21
C ARG A 114 -10.29 19.84 -4.33
N LEU A 115 -10.73 20.66 -3.39
CA LEU A 115 -9.84 21.17 -2.35
C LEU A 115 -9.36 20.01 -1.43
N PRO A 116 -8.15 20.11 -0.88
CA PRO A 116 -7.66 19.14 0.11
C PRO A 116 -8.59 19.07 1.31
N MET A 117 -8.86 17.87 1.79
CA MET A 117 -9.58 17.64 3.04
C MET A 117 -8.66 17.75 4.25
N THR A 118 -9.23 17.83 5.45
CA THR A 118 -8.42 17.75 6.69
C THR A 118 -7.56 16.50 6.69
N GLY A 119 -6.26 16.67 6.88
CA GLY A 119 -5.25 15.60 6.80
C GLY A 119 -4.58 15.45 5.43
N GLU A 120 -5.01 16.19 4.42
CA GLU A 120 -4.38 16.28 3.11
C GLU A 120 -3.70 17.63 2.94
N PHE A 121 -2.61 17.66 2.20
CA PHE A 121 -1.89 18.90 1.89
C PHE A 121 -2.18 19.41 0.46
N GLY A 122 -2.70 18.55 -0.44
CA GLY A 122 -2.86 18.88 -1.85
C GLY A 122 -1.53 19.10 -2.56
N TRP A 123 -0.45 18.50 -2.07
CA TRP A 123 0.89 18.64 -2.62
C TRP A 123 1.22 17.47 -3.54
N GLN A 124 1.83 17.80 -4.68
CA GLN A 124 2.34 16.77 -5.58
C GLN A 124 3.53 16.02 -4.95
N GLY A 125 3.80 14.84 -5.47
CA GLY A 125 4.90 14.01 -5.00
C GLY A 125 4.52 12.54 -4.79
N GLY A 126 3.24 12.20 -4.98
CA GLY A 126 2.74 10.83 -5.01
C GLY A 126 2.16 10.48 -6.38
N VAL A 127 2.25 9.22 -6.75
CA VAL A 127 1.68 8.64 -7.97
C VAL A 127 0.94 7.34 -7.66
N ILE A 128 -0.17 7.11 -8.35
CA ILE A 128 -1.01 5.93 -8.20
C ILE A 128 -1.23 5.27 -9.57
N ALA A 129 -1.30 3.94 -9.57
CA ALA A 129 -1.68 3.20 -10.77
C ALA A 129 -2.63 2.06 -10.42
N LYS A 130 -3.69 1.90 -11.23
CA LYS A 130 -4.47 0.66 -11.26
C LYS A 130 -3.62 -0.41 -11.94
N VAL A 131 -3.55 -1.57 -11.31
CA VAL A 131 -2.89 -2.78 -11.82
C VAL A 131 -3.91 -3.90 -11.94
N LYS A 132 -3.53 -5.04 -12.49
CA LYS A 132 -4.47 -6.15 -12.73
C LYS A 132 -5.18 -6.64 -11.47
N THR A 133 -4.52 -6.58 -10.33
CA THR A 133 -5.01 -7.14 -9.05
C THR A 133 -5.38 -6.08 -8.02
N GLY A 134 -5.30 -4.77 -8.36
CA GLY A 134 -5.60 -3.71 -7.40
C GLY A 134 -4.96 -2.38 -7.76
N TYR A 135 -4.40 -1.70 -6.76
CA TYR A 135 -3.75 -0.40 -6.90
C TYR A 135 -2.37 -0.40 -6.26
N VAL A 136 -1.45 0.26 -6.93
CA VAL A 136 -0.12 0.58 -6.39
C VAL A 136 -0.06 2.08 -6.13
N ILE A 137 0.34 2.45 -4.92
CA ILE A 137 0.45 3.83 -4.46
C ILE A 137 1.90 4.06 -4.03
N VAL A 138 2.53 5.09 -4.57
CA VAL A 138 3.91 5.43 -4.25
C VAL A 138 4.02 6.92 -3.97
N ALA A 139 4.64 7.29 -2.86
CA ALA A 139 4.81 8.67 -2.46
C ALA A 139 6.23 8.96 -1.97
N PHE A 140 6.72 10.13 -2.28
CA PHE A 140 7.93 10.70 -1.69
C PHE A 140 7.63 12.08 -1.12
N SER A 141 8.33 12.44 -0.06
CA SER A 141 8.26 13.77 0.52
C SER A 141 9.63 14.20 1.04
N GLY A 142 10.10 15.35 0.59
CA GLY A 142 11.37 15.93 1.07
C GLY A 142 12.06 16.83 0.08
N GLY A 143 11.71 16.80 -1.20
CA GLY A 143 12.19 17.69 -2.24
C GLY A 143 11.16 18.72 -2.68
N LYS A 144 11.40 19.33 -3.83
CA LYS A 144 10.37 20.05 -4.57
C LYS A 144 9.37 19.05 -5.14
N SER A 145 8.16 19.53 -5.43
CA SER A 145 7.07 18.66 -5.93
C SER A 145 7.49 17.84 -7.16
N GLU A 146 8.19 18.45 -8.11
CA GLU A 146 8.61 17.79 -9.34
C GLU A 146 9.65 16.69 -9.08
N ASP A 147 10.54 16.90 -8.12
CA ASP A 147 11.56 15.93 -7.72
C ASP A 147 10.93 14.78 -6.94
N ASP A 148 10.01 15.06 -6.03
CA ASP A 148 9.22 14.06 -5.29
C ASP A 148 8.46 13.15 -6.27
N VAL A 149 7.84 13.72 -7.31
CA VAL A 149 7.16 12.97 -8.38
C VAL A 149 8.12 12.06 -9.15
N GLN A 150 9.33 12.54 -9.48
CA GLN A 150 10.33 11.72 -10.17
C GLN A 150 10.76 10.52 -9.34
N VAL A 151 11.00 10.72 -8.03
CA VAL A 151 11.34 9.64 -7.10
C VAL A 151 10.20 8.63 -7.02
N SER A 152 8.95 9.10 -6.89
CA SER A 152 7.77 8.24 -6.79
C SER A 152 7.52 7.43 -8.07
N LYS A 153 7.70 8.03 -9.26
CA LYS A 153 7.61 7.32 -10.54
C LYS A 153 8.64 6.21 -10.65
N ALA A 154 9.88 6.43 -10.19
CA ALA A 154 10.91 5.38 -10.21
C ALA A 154 10.53 4.16 -9.37
N GLY A 155 9.87 4.34 -8.22
CA GLY A 155 9.32 3.25 -7.41
C GLY A 155 8.10 2.59 -8.05
N LEU A 156 7.22 3.38 -8.67
CA LEU A 156 6.00 2.89 -9.32
C LEU A 156 6.30 1.92 -10.45
N GLU A 157 7.28 2.20 -11.30
CA GLU A 157 7.63 1.34 -12.43
C GLU A 157 8.05 -0.07 -11.98
N ILE A 158 8.73 -0.19 -10.84
CA ILE A 158 9.10 -1.50 -10.26
C ILE A 158 7.85 -2.29 -9.85
N LEU A 159 6.89 -1.63 -9.21
CA LEU A 159 5.70 -2.29 -8.67
C LEU A 159 4.65 -2.56 -9.76
N LYS A 160 4.42 -1.60 -10.65
CA LYS A 160 3.40 -1.68 -11.71
C LYS A 160 3.62 -2.85 -12.67
N SER A 161 4.87 -3.17 -12.99
CA SER A 161 5.20 -4.28 -13.89
C SER A 161 4.92 -5.66 -13.30
N ALA A 162 4.65 -5.75 -12.01
CA ALA A 162 4.58 -7.00 -11.28
C ALA A 162 3.16 -7.40 -10.84
N PHE A 163 2.20 -6.52 -10.85
CA PHE A 163 0.79 -6.74 -10.47
C PHE A 163 -0.17 -6.45 -11.61
#